data_9ff7a8e37fb5877fd4657f97fcd5ccb1
#
_entry.id   9ff7a8e37fb5877fd4657f97fcd5ccb1
#
_cell.length_a   1.000
_cell.length_b   1.000
_cell.length_c   1.000
_cell.angle_alpha   90.00
_cell.angle_beta   90.00
_cell.angle_gamma   90.00
#
_symmetry.space_group_name_H-M   'P 1'
#
loop_
_entity.id
_entity.type
_entity.pdbx_description
1 polymer ?
#
loop_
_entity_poly.entity_id
_entity_poly.type
_entity_poly.pdbx_seq_one_letter_code
_entity_poly.pdbx_strand_id
1 'polypeptide(L)'
;VNVKERHFDFSRDLTKTLEADDSILEKYLLRRGDCLITLTGSRGKRDYGFVAMVGNQNNYLLNQRVAALRFDQSVALPEFFQYYLASPSYRDMFFGYETGNVGQGNVGIKALLDPYVILPDIDTQKRIIEDVEDRLSVCDSIEQTVDTALQQAEAMRQSILKDAFEGRL
;
A
#
# COMPACT_ATOMS: atom_id res chain seq x y z
N VAL A 1 -8.58 -2.95 -7.32
CA VAL A 1 -7.60 -3.70 -6.52
C VAL A 1 -7.69 -3.21 -5.09
N ASN A 2 -7.74 -4.14 -4.13
CA ASN A 2 -7.89 -3.83 -2.70
C ASN A 2 -6.55 -3.40 -2.04
N VAL A 3 -5.42 -3.66 -2.68
CA VAL A 3 -4.10 -3.26 -2.17
C VAL A 3 -3.86 -1.78 -2.48
N LYS A 4 -3.65 -1.01 -1.44
CA LYS A 4 -3.31 0.41 -1.47
C LYS A 4 -1.96 0.61 -0.79
N GLU A 5 -1.51 1.84 -0.74
CA GLU A 5 -0.26 2.16 -0.07
C GLU A 5 -0.36 1.81 1.43
N ARG A 6 0.44 0.86 1.87
CA ARG A 6 0.57 0.36 3.25
C ARG A 6 -0.67 -0.32 3.85
N HIS A 7 -1.78 -0.44 3.12
CA HIS A 7 -3.00 -1.04 3.67
C HIS A 7 -3.87 -1.74 2.62
N PHE A 8 -4.84 -2.49 3.10
CA PHE A 8 -5.90 -3.06 2.29
C PHE A 8 -7.14 -2.19 2.36
N ASP A 9 -7.67 -1.81 1.22
CA ASP A 9 -8.93 -1.06 1.11
C ASP A 9 -10.07 -2.03 0.76
N PHE A 10 -10.98 -2.24 1.69
CA PHE A 10 -12.19 -3.05 1.53
C PHE A 10 -13.46 -2.21 1.42
N SER A 11 -13.36 -0.89 1.27
CA SER A 11 -14.52 0.01 1.10
C SER A 11 -15.37 -0.34 -0.12
N ARG A 12 -14.76 -0.99 -1.12
CA ARG A 12 -15.45 -1.60 -2.25
C ARG A 12 -15.22 -3.11 -2.21
N ASP A 13 -16.30 -3.88 -2.20
CA ASP A 13 -16.18 -5.34 -2.32
C ASP A 13 -15.75 -5.70 -3.75
N LEU A 14 -14.44 -5.86 -3.91
CA LEU A 14 -13.81 -6.34 -5.15
C LEU A 14 -13.37 -7.81 -5.02
N THR A 15 -13.71 -8.45 -3.90
CA THR A 15 -13.39 -9.85 -3.67
C THR A 15 -14.32 -10.76 -4.47
N LYS A 16 -13.81 -11.92 -4.84
CA LYS A 16 -14.59 -13.00 -5.46
C LYS A 16 -14.35 -14.24 -4.62
N THR A 17 -15.43 -14.88 -4.23
CA THR A 17 -15.37 -16.17 -3.57
C THR A 17 -15.17 -17.27 -4.62
N LEU A 18 -14.25 -18.18 -4.32
CA LEU A 18 -14.03 -19.35 -5.16
C LEU A 18 -13.78 -20.57 -4.26
N GLU A 19 -14.22 -21.73 -4.71
CA GLU A 19 -13.82 -22.98 -4.10
C GLU A 19 -12.40 -23.33 -4.59
N ALA A 20 -11.51 -23.60 -3.65
CA ALA A 20 -10.11 -23.87 -3.93
C ALA A 20 -9.73 -25.24 -3.36
N ASP A 21 -9.10 -26.05 -4.19
CA ASP A 21 -8.47 -27.30 -3.76
C ASP A 21 -7.11 -27.04 -3.08
N ASP A 22 -6.55 -28.07 -2.47
CA ASP A 22 -5.29 -27.99 -1.73
C ASP A 22 -4.13 -27.49 -2.61
N SER A 23 -4.12 -27.80 -3.90
CA SER A 23 -3.06 -27.37 -4.81
C SER A 23 -3.11 -25.86 -5.08
N ILE A 24 -4.30 -25.31 -5.18
CA ILE A 24 -4.52 -23.86 -5.31
C ILE A 24 -4.16 -23.15 -3.99
N LEU A 25 -4.57 -23.71 -2.86
CA LEU A 25 -4.26 -23.15 -1.54
C LEU A 25 -2.74 -23.14 -1.30
N GLU A 26 -2.05 -24.24 -1.56
CA GLU A 26 -0.60 -24.31 -1.40
C GLU A 26 0.13 -23.23 -2.19
N LYS A 27 -0.32 -22.97 -3.42
CA LYS A 27 0.35 -22.07 -4.36
C LYS A 27 -0.02 -20.60 -4.17
N TYR A 28 -1.26 -20.30 -3.85
CA TYR A 28 -1.79 -18.94 -3.92
C TYR A 28 -2.29 -18.36 -2.59
N LEU A 29 -2.37 -19.19 -1.53
CA LEU A 29 -2.83 -18.70 -0.23
C LEU A 29 -1.84 -17.66 0.32
N LEU A 30 -2.38 -16.49 0.64
CA LEU A 30 -1.63 -15.43 1.30
C LEU A 30 -1.38 -15.81 2.76
N ARG A 31 -0.18 -15.51 3.25
CA ARG A 31 0.26 -15.80 4.61
C ARG A 31 0.61 -14.49 5.30
N ARG A 32 0.47 -14.47 6.61
CA ARG A 32 0.94 -13.35 7.43
C ARG A 32 2.41 -13.06 7.14
N GLY A 33 2.74 -11.79 6.94
CA GLY A 33 4.08 -11.34 6.58
C GLY A 33 4.38 -11.38 5.07
N ASP A 34 3.47 -11.88 4.22
CA ASP A 34 3.61 -11.70 2.78
C ASP A 34 3.56 -10.20 2.45
N CYS A 35 4.53 -9.71 1.71
CA CYS A 35 4.55 -8.34 1.21
C CYS A 35 3.97 -8.34 -0.22
N LEU A 36 2.83 -7.68 -0.41
CA LEU A 36 2.13 -7.64 -1.68
C LEU A 36 2.47 -6.37 -2.44
N ILE A 37 2.68 -6.49 -3.76
CA ILE A 37 2.85 -5.34 -4.65
C ILE A 37 1.94 -5.46 -5.86
N THR A 38 1.23 -4.37 -6.21
CA THR A 38 0.35 -4.33 -7.38
C THR A 38 1.17 -4.14 -8.66
N LEU A 39 0.88 -4.96 -9.69
CA LEU A 39 1.65 -5.03 -10.92
C LEU A 39 0.99 -4.32 -12.11
N THR A 40 -0.26 -3.89 -11.98
CA THR A 40 -1.03 -3.35 -13.10
C THR A 40 -1.85 -2.13 -12.71
N GLY A 41 -1.96 -1.18 -13.63
CA GLY A 41 -2.76 0.03 -13.48
C GLY A 41 -2.80 0.84 -14.76
N SER A 42 -2.92 2.15 -14.66
CA SER A 42 -2.95 3.05 -15.81
C SER A 42 -1.53 3.42 -16.23
N ARG A 43 -1.20 3.19 -17.50
CA ARG A 43 0.13 3.47 -18.02
C ARG A 43 0.52 4.95 -17.83
N GLY A 44 1.71 5.18 -17.30
CA GLY A 44 2.27 6.50 -17.04
C GLY A 44 1.67 7.27 -15.87
N LYS A 45 0.60 6.75 -15.21
CA LYS A 45 -0.02 7.41 -14.07
C LYS A 45 0.58 7.00 -12.72
N ARG A 46 1.34 5.93 -12.67
CA ARG A 46 1.92 5.38 -11.43
C ARG A 46 0.88 5.13 -10.33
N ASP A 47 -0.36 4.78 -10.72
CA ASP A 47 -1.50 4.46 -9.85
C ASP A 47 -1.54 2.98 -9.44
N TYR A 48 -0.40 2.31 -9.51
CA TYR A 48 -0.11 0.95 -9.04
C TYR A 48 1.34 0.87 -8.50
N GLY A 49 1.86 -0.33 -8.27
CA GLY A 49 3.10 -0.48 -7.50
C GLY A 49 2.88 -0.14 -6.02
N PHE A 50 1.63 -0.24 -5.54
CA PHE A 50 1.31 -0.08 -4.13
C PHE A 50 1.70 -1.33 -3.36
N VAL A 51 2.24 -1.12 -2.18
CA VAL A 51 2.77 -2.18 -1.32
C VAL A 51 1.98 -2.23 -0.03
N ALA A 52 1.55 -3.43 0.36
CA ALA A 52 0.92 -3.68 1.65
C ALA A 52 1.34 -5.05 2.19
N MET A 53 1.48 -5.15 3.50
CA MET A 53 1.84 -6.40 4.17
C MET A 53 0.58 -7.13 4.64
N VAL A 54 0.55 -8.45 4.45
CA VAL A 54 -0.53 -9.31 4.95
C VAL A 54 -0.39 -9.45 6.46
N GLY A 55 -1.37 -8.92 7.20
CA GLY A 55 -1.47 -9.02 8.65
C GLY A 55 -2.31 -10.22 9.09
N ASN A 56 -3.44 -9.94 9.71
CA ASN A 56 -4.37 -10.97 10.22
C ASN A 56 -5.45 -11.36 9.19
N GLN A 57 -5.29 -10.96 7.94
CA GLN A 57 -6.19 -11.35 6.86
C GLN A 57 -6.03 -12.85 6.60
N ASN A 58 -7.13 -13.58 6.64
CA ASN A 58 -7.17 -15.01 6.43
C ASN A 58 -7.98 -15.34 5.17
N ASN A 59 -7.67 -16.48 4.54
CA ASN A 59 -8.43 -17.05 3.43
C ASN A 59 -8.46 -16.19 2.15
N TYR A 60 -7.42 -15.40 1.91
CA TYR A 60 -7.26 -14.67 0.65
C TYR A 60 -6.27 -15.37 -0.27
N LEU A 61 -6.61 -15.42 -1.54
CA LEU A 61 -5.76 -15.96 -2.59
C LEU A 61 -5.15 -14.82 -3.41
N LEU A 62 -3.88 -15.02 -3.77
CA LEU A 62 -3.17 -14.12 -4.67
C LEU A 62 -3.79 -14.14 -6.06
N ASN A 63 -4.05 -12.97 -6.63
CA ASN A 63 -4.49 -12.87 -8.01
C ASN A 63 -3.33 -12.45 -8.95
N GLN A 64 -3.53 -12.63 -10.25
CA GLN A 64 -2.53 -12.39 -11.31
C GLN A 64 -2.05 -10.93 -11.45
N ARG A 65 -2.68 -9.97 -10.77
CA ARG A 65 -2.34 -8.54 -10.85
C ARG A 65 -1.52 -8.06 -9.64
N VAL A 66 -1.18 -8.98 -8.76
CA VAL A 66 -0.43 -8.71 -7.54
C VAL A 66 0.66 -9.75 -7.41
N ALA A 67 1.85 -9.37 -7.01
CA ALA A 67 2.89 -10.28 -6.59
C ALA A 67 2.94 -10.35 -5.06
N ALA A 68 3.27 -11.52 -4.52
CA ALA A 68 3.58 -11.73 -3.12
C ALA A 68 5.07 -12.05 -2.97
N LEU A 69 5.75 -11.29 -2.12
CA LEU A 69 7.14 -11.47 -1.75
C LEU A 69 7.18 -12.09 -0.36
N ARG A 70 7.88 -13.20 -0.22
CA ARG A 70 8.16 -13.88 1.05
C ARG A 70 9.63 -13.80 1.35
N PHE A 71 9.94 -13.39 2.55
CA PHE A 71 11.32 -13.19 2.98
C PHE A 71 11.74 -14.25 4.00
N ASP A 72 13.00 -14.64 3.95
CA ASP A 72 13.63 -15.31 5.08
C ASP A 72 13.83 -14.28 6.19
N GLN A 73 12.98 -14.36 7.22
CA GLN A 73 12.98 -13.37 8.30
C GLN A 73 14.23 -13.43 9.20
N SER A 74 15.10 -14.41 9.01
CA SER A 74 16.41 -14.43 9.68
C SER A 74 17.37 -13.39 9.10
N VAL A 75 17.12 -12.89 7.88
CA VAL A 75 17.98 -11.93 7.18
C VAL A 75 17.25 -10.72 6.65
N ALA A 76 15.91 -10.80 6.45
CA ALA A 76 15.12 -9.77 5.78
C ALA A 76 13.73 -9.62 6.42
N LEU A 77 13.48 -8.49 7.07
CA LEU A 77 12.20 -8.20 7.69
C LEU A 77 11.17 -7.73 6.65
N PRO A 78 9.96 -8.32 6.61
CA PRO A 78 8.90 -7.89 5.69
C PRO A 78 8.54 -6.41 5.82
N GLU A 79 8.52 -5.87 7.05
CA GLU A 79 8.25 -4.47 7.36
C GLU A 79 9.29 -3.54 6.73
N PHE A 80 10.57 -3.90 6.78
CA PHE A 80 11.64 -3.16 6.11
C PHE A 80 11.39 -3.10 4.60
N PHE A 81 11.03 -4.24 4.00
CA PHE A 81 10.75 -4.30 2.57
C PHE A 81 9.46 -3.58 2.18
N GLN A 82 8.46 -3.53 3.03
CA GLN A 82 7.27 -2.70 2.79
C GLN A 82 7.65 -1.24 2.57
N TYR A 83 8.51 -0.67 3.41
CA TYR A 83 8.97 0.71 3.28
C TYR A 83 9.95 0.89 2.11
N TYR A 84 10.88 -0.04 1.93
CA TYR A 84 11.84 0.00 0.84
C TYR A 84 11.14 0.00 -0.53
N LEU A 85 10.20 -0.92 -0.75
CA LEU A 85 9.44 -1.04 -2.00
C LEU A 85 8.47 0.14 -2.24
N ALA A 86 8.03 0.82 -1.19
CA ALA A 86 7.22 2.02 -1.28
C ALA A 86 8.06 3.30 -1.51
N SER A 87 9.38 3.22 -1.37
CA SER A 87 10.27 4.38 -1.50
C SER A 87 10.25 4.96 -2.92
N PRO A 88 10.41 6.30 -3.08
CA PRO A 88 10.48 6.93 -4.39
C PRO A 88 11.54 6.30 -5.31
N SER A 89 12.73 6.02 -4.77
CA SER A 89 13.84 5.43 -5.53
C SER A 89 13.49 4.05 -6.09
N TYR A 90 12.87 3.19 -5.28
CA TYR A 90 12.42 1.87 -5.76
C TYR A 90 11.29 2.01 -6.77
N ARG A 91 10.31 2.90 -6.53
CA ARG A 91 9.21 3.13 -7.45
C ARG A 91 9.69 3.65 -8.81
N ASP A 92 10.68 4.53 -8.85
CA ASP A 92 11.27 5.00 -10.10
C ASP A 92 11.89 3.85 -10.90
N MET A 93 12.63 2.98 -10.24
CA MET A 93 13.21 1.79 -10.84
C MET A 93 12.10 0.81 -11.30
N PHE A 94 11.11 0.52 -10.45
CA PHE A 94 9.97 -0.36 -10.75
C PHE A 94 9.23 0.08 -12.00
N PHE A 95 8.92 1.36 -12.14
CA PHE A 95 8.26 1.92 -13.32
C PHE A 95 9.18 2.01 -14.55
N GLY A 96 10.49 1.92 -14.40
CA GLY A 96 11.43 1.71 -15.49
C GLY A 96 11.20 0.41 -16.26
N TYR A 97 10.58 -0.58 -15.64
CA TYR A 97 10.16 -1.85 -16.27
C TYR A 97 8.73 -1.80 -16.82
N GLU A 98 8.06 -0.64 -16.80
CA GLU A 98 6.68 -0.55 -17.26
C GLU A 98 6.56 -0.88 -18.75
N THR A 99 5.67 -1.82 -19.03
CA THR A 99 5.25 -2.21 -20.38
C THR A 99 3.73 -2.03 -20.50
N GLY A 100 3.17 -2.29 -21.66
CA GLY A 100 1.72 -2.28 -21.88
C GLY A 100 1.32 -1.39 -23.07
N ASN A 101 0.02 -1.40 -23.32
CA ASN A 101 -0.61 -0.64 -24.41
C ASN A 101 -1.24 0.66 -23.90
N VAL A 102 -1.86 1.42 -24.80
CA VAL A 102 -2.58 2.64 -24.45
C VAL A 102 -3.63 2.37 -23.39
N GLY A 103 -3.51 3.04 -22.25
CA GLY A 103 -4.45 2.98 -21.14
C GLY A 103 -4.13 1.93 -20.06
N GLN A 104 -3.35 0.89 -20.34
CA GLN A 104 -2.99 -0.13 -19.35
C GLN A 104 -1.48 -0.30 -19.24
N GLY A 105 -0.94 -0.04 -18.04
CA GLY A 105 0.43 -0.32 -17.64
C GLY A 105 0.55 -1.66 -16.91
N ASN A 106 1.64 -2.35 -17.17
CA ASN A 106 2.01 -3.59 -16.50
C ASN A 106 3.50 -3.58 -16.18
N VAL A 107 3.84 -4.06 -14.99
CA VAL A 107 5.22 -4.35 -14.60
C VAL A 107 5.33 -5.85 -14.31
N GLY A 108 6.30 -6.49 -14.95
CA GLY A 108 6.51 -7.93 -14.80
C GLY A 108 7.33 -8.26 -13.54
N ILE A 109 7.36 -9.55 -13.19
CA ILE A 109 8.10 -10.08 -12.03
C ILE A 109 9.60 -9.74 -12.06
N LYS A 110 10.19 -9.53 -13.23
CA LYS A 110 11.59 -9.11 -13.36
C LYS A 110 11.92 -7.84 -12.60
N ALA A 111 10.99 -6.88 -12.54
CA ALA A 111 11.16 -5.65 -11.77
C ALA A 111 11.32 -5.90 -10.25
N LEU A 112 10.92 -7.07 -9.77
CA LEU A 112 11.05 -7.48 -8.37
C LEU A 112 12.30 -8.34 -8.12
N LEU A 113 12.78 -9.04 -9.15
CA LEU A 113 13.87 -10.02 -9.01
C LEU A 113 15.24 -9.50 -9.49
N ASP A 114 15.26 -8.61 -10.48
CA ASP A 114 16.49 -8.09 -11.07
C ASP A 114 17.23 -7.06 -10.19
N PRO A 115 16.53 -6.21 -9.38
CA PRO A 115 17.21 -5.19 -8.61
C PRO A 115 18.09 -5.74 -7.49
N TYR A 116 19.29 -5.20 -7.37
CA TYR A 116 20.16 -5.46 -6.23
C TYR A 116 19.78 -4.53 -5.08
N VAL A 117 19.56 -5.13 -3.91
CA VAL A 117 19.25 -4.40 -2.68
C VAL A 117 20.44 -4.54 -1.72
N ILE A 118 20.95 -3.40 -1.24
CA ILE A 118 21.91 -3.43 -0.12
C ILE A 118 21.08 -3.71 1.13
N LEU A 119 21.23 -4.91 1.67
CA LEU A 119 20.46 -5.35 2.84
C LEU A 119 21.28 -5.12 4.11
N PRO A 120 20.83 -4.23 5.01
CA PRO A 120 21.46 -4.06 6.33
C PRO A 120 21.24 -5.32 7.20
N ASP A 121 22.01 -5.43 8.27
CA ASP A 121 21.73 -6.44 9.30
C ASP A 121 20.36 -6.22 9.96
N ILE A 122 19.84 -7.26 10.61
CA ILE A 122 18.48 -7.25 11.21
C ILE A 122 18.29 -6.13 12.22
N ASP A 123 19.30 -5.81 13.03
CA ASP A 123 19.17 -4.78 14.06
C ASP A 123 19.15 -3.38 13.43
N THR A 124 19.87 -3.19 12.33
CA THR A 124 19.80 -1.97 11.54
C THR A 124 18.45 -1.86 10.82
N GLN A 125 17.90 -2.95 10.27
CA GLN A 125 16.56 -2.95 9.70
C GLN A 125 15.50 -2.54 10.73
N LYS A 126 15.53 -3.09 11.94
CA LYS A 126 14.61 -2.71 13.03
C LYS A 126 14.68 -1.21 13.35
N ARG A 127 15.88 -0.67 13.51
CA ARG A 127 16.05 0.77 13.78
C ARG A 127 15.51 1.65 12.66
N ILE A 128 15.67 1.22 11.39
CA ILE A 128 15.10 1.94 10.25
C ILE A 128 13.57 1.89 10.29
N ILE A 129 12.99 0.73 10.59
CA ILE A 129 11.53 0.56 10.72
C ILE A 129 11.01 1.49 11.81
N GLU A 130 11.59 1.46 13.01
CA GLU A 130 11.22 2.31 14.15
C GLU A 130 11.26 3.80 13.79
N ASP A 131 12.38 4.28 13.20
CA ASP A 131 12.50 5.70 12.79
C ASP A 131 11.47 6.12 11.74
N VAL A 132 11.16 5.22 10.79
CA VAL A 132 10.13 5.48 9.78
C VAL A 132 8.74 5.51 10.41
N GLU A 133 8.41 4.56 11.28
CA GLU A 133 7.10 4.48 11.95
C GLU A 133 6.86 5.68 12.85
N ASP A 134 7.86 6.10 13.62
CA ASP A 134 7.78 7.30 14.46
C ASP A 134 7.49 8.55 13.63
N ARG A 135 8.19 8.74 12.53
CA ARG A 135 7.97 9.90 11.64
C ARG A 135 6.59 9.85 10.95
N LEU A 136 6.16 8.68 10.51
CA LEU A 136 4.84 8.51 9.91
C LEU A 136 3.73 8.76 10.92
N SER A 137 3.88 8.31 12.17
CA SER A 137 2.91 8.59 13.25
C SER A 137 2.74 10.10 13.48
N VAL A 138 3.82 10.88 13.41
CA VAL A 138 3.73 12.35 13.48
C VAL A 138 2.97 12.91 12.28
N CYS A 139 3.22 12.43 11.06
CA CYS A 139 2.50 12.85 9.86
C CYS A 139 1.00 12.54 9.98
N ASP A 140 0.64 11.32 10.40
CA ASP A 140 -0.75 10.89 10.60
C ASP A 140 -1.47 11.78 11.64
N SER A 141 -0.79 12.16 12.72
CA SER A 141 -1.32 13.09 13.73
C SER A 141 -1.56 14.50 13.19
N ILE A 142 -0.65 14.98 12.33
CA ILE A 142 -0.81 16.28 11.65
C ILE A 142 -1.99 16.23 10.68
N GLU A 143 -2.09 15.19 9.85
CA GLU A 143 -3.20 15.00 8.92
C GLU A 143 -4.55 15.00 9.66
N GLN A 144 -4.67 14.24 10.75
CA GLN A 144 -5.88 14.22 11.58
C GLN A 144 -6.23 15.60 12.15
N THR A 145 -5.23 16.36 12.57
CA THR A 145 -5.42 17.73 13.09
C THR A 145 -5.93 18.66 11.99
N VAL A 146 -5.37 18.59 10.80
CA VAL A 146 -5.78 19.38 9.63
C VAL A 146 -7.20 19.02 9.22
N ASP A 147 -7.55 17.73 9.12
CA ASP A 147 -8.89 17.27 8.77
C ASP A 147 -9.93 17.76 9.78
N THR A 148 -9.60 17.69 11.07
CA THR A 148 -10.48 18.22 12.14
C THR A 148 -10.68 19.72 12.00
N ALA A 149 -9.62 20.48 11.73
CA ALA A 149 -9.71 21.92 11.52
C ALA A 149 -10.54 22.30 10.29
N LEU A 150 -10.42 21.56 9.20
CA LEU A 150 -11.22 21.74 7.99
C LEU A 150 -12.70 21.49 8.25
N GLN A 151 -13.03 20.41 8.98
CA GLN A 151 -14.43 20.12 9.36
C GLN A 151 -15.02 21.22 10.24
N GLN A 152 -14.26 21.73 11.21
CA GLN A 152 -14.68 22.85 12.06
C GLN A 152 -14.90 24.15 11.26
N ALA A 153 -13.98 24.45 10.33
CA ALA A 153 -14.10 25.64 9.46
C ALA A 153 -15.36 25.56 8.57
N GLU A 154 -15.64 24.39 8.00
CA GLU A 154 -16.86 24.21 7.18
C GLU A 154 -18.14 24.29 8.04
N ALA A 155 -18.14 23.70 9.23
CA ALA A 155 -19.28 23.83 10.16
C ALA A 155 -19.52 25.29 10.56
N MET A 156 -18.46 26.05 10.84
CA MET A 156 -18.55 27.47 11.15
C MET A 156 -19.10 28.27 9.96
N ARG A 157 -18.61 28.03 8.76
CA ARG A 157 -19.09 28.64 7.52
C ARG A 157 -20.58 28.37 7.32
N GLN A 158 -21.05 27.13 7.52
CA GLN A 158 -22.49 26.81 7.42
C GLN A 158 -23.31 27.50 8.47
N SER A 159 -22.82 27.61 9.71
CA SER A 159 -23.49 28.36 10.79
C SER A 159 -23.66 29.86 10.44
N ILE A 160 -22.60 30.51 9.98
CA ILE A 160 -22.62 31.93 9.58
C ILE A 160 -23.62 32.15 8.46
N LEU A 161 -23.61 31.30 7.41
CA LEU A 161 -24.56 31.39 6.31
C LEU A 161 -26.01 31.23 6.81
N LYS A 162 -26.26 30.25 7.68
CA LYS A 162 -27.58 30.02 8.27
C LYS A 162 -28.04 31.27 9.04
N ASP A 163 -27.21 31.80 9.92
CA ASP A 163 -27.54 32.98 10.73
C ASP A 163 -27.79 34.21 9.87
N ALA A 164 -27.01 34.40 8.79
CA ALA A 164 -27.22 35.47 7.83
C ALA A 164 -28.59 35.39 7.12
N PHE A 165 -28.96 34.20 6.63
CA PHE A 165 -30.24 34.00 5.93
C PHE A 165 -31.44 33.98 6.85
N GLU A 166 -31.28 33.71 8.15
CA GLU A 166 -32.32 33.78 9.15
C GLU A 166 -32.41 35.17 9.82
N GLY A 167 -31.60 36.13 9.40
CA GLY A 167 -31.61 37.52 9.91
C GLY A 167 -31.09 37.63 11.36
N ARG A 168 -30.16 36.74 11.75
CA ARG A 168 -29.55 36.70 13.09
C ARG A 168 -28.12 37.25 13.14
N LEU A 169 -27.62 37.79 12.05
CA LEU A 169 -26.37 38.55 11.98
C LEU A 169 -26.61 40.01 12.15
#